data_53a0820e462ac86195a27d0cf7b3605d
#
_entry.id   53a0820e462ac86195a27d0cf7b3605d
#
_cell.length_a   1.000
_cell.length_b   1.000
_cell.length_c   1.000
_cell.angle_alpha   90.00
_cell.angle_beta   90.00
_cell.angle_gamma   90.00
#
_symmetry.space_group_name_H-M   'P 1'
#
loop_
_entity.id
_entity.type
_entity.pdbx_description
1 polymer ?
#
loop_
_entity_poly.entity_id
_entity_poly.type
_entity_poly.pdbx_seq_one_letter_code
_entity_poly.pdbx_strand_id
1 'polypeptide(L)'
;YDVSLKEARRAQLLNAGNLSLGIQSQGFPDVVVWNPWVDLCAGLKDMPPDGWRHMLCVEAAAVRKPVIVPAGEEWYGRQTLVAV
;
A
#
# COMPACT_ATOMS: atom_id res chain seq x y z
N TYR A 1 -3.30 9.12 10.08
CA TYR A 1 -3.24 7.67 9.94
C TYR A 1 -2.08 7.10 10.72
N ASP A 2 -2.27 5.93 11.28
CA ASP A 2 -1.24 5.19 11.97
C ASP A 2 -1.05 3.84 11.26
N VAL A 3 0.19 3.56 10.86
CA VAL A 3 0.54 2.33 10.14
C VAL A 3 1.61 1.59 10.92
N SER A 4 1.34 0.37 11.32
CA SER A 4 2.33 -0.50 11.94
C SER A 4 2.72 -1.65 11.00
N LEU A 5 4.00 -1.96 10.98
CA LEU A 5 4.58 -3.00 10.14
C LEU A 5 4.95 -4.22 10.98
N LYS A 6 4.57 -5.38 10.52
CA LYS A 6 4.97 -6.66 11.12
C LYS A 6 5.84 -7.43 10.12
N GLU A 7 7.12 -7.43 10.35
CA GLU A 7 8.12 -7.96 9.44
C GLU A 7 7.92 -9.44 9.07
N ALA A 8 7.63 -10.27 10.05
CA ALA A 8 7.62 -11.73 9.86
C ALA A 8 6.59 -12.22 8.84
N ARG A 9 5.54 -11.43 8.58
CA ARG A 9 4.46 -11.81 7.67
C ARG A 9 4.13 -10.74 6.64
N ARG A 10 4.94 -9.71 6.57
CA ARG A 10 4.68 -8.54 5.73
C ARG A 10 3.24 -8.04 5.86
N ALA A 11 2.79 -7.95 7.09
CA ALA A 11 1.48 -7.45 7.44
C ALA A 11 1.57 -6.01 7.95
N GLN A 12 0.65 -5.19 7.53
CA GLN A 12 0.49 -3.84 8.03
C GLN A 12 -0.88 -3.72 8.70
N LEU A 13 -0.95 -2.93 9.76
CA LEU A 13 -2.21 -2.55 10.37
C LEU A 13 -2.38 -1.04 10.20
N LEU A 14 -3.41 -0.65 9.47
CA LEU A 14 -3.76 0.74 9.26
C LEU A 14 -4.89 1.11 10.21
N ASN A 15 -4.65 2.11 11.04
CA ASN A 15 -5.67 2.70 11.91
C ASN A 15 -6.09 4.06 11.37
N ALA A 16 -7.37 4.22 11.11
CA ALA A 16 -7.95 5.45 10.60
C ALA A 16 -9.16 5.82 11.47
N GLY A 17 -8.93 6.57 12.53
CA GLY A 17 -9.96 6.88 13.52
C GLY A 17 -10.43 5.63 14.25
N ASN A 18 -11.72 5.29 14.12
CA ASN A 18 -12.31 4.09 14.71
C ASN A 18 -12.32 2.88 13.76
N LEU A 19 -11.71 3.02 12.58
CA LEU A 19 -11.60 1.94 11.61
C LEU A 19 -10.19 1.38 11.59
N SER A 20 -10.08 0.06 11.45
CA SER A 20 -8.80 -0.61 11.29
C SER A 20 -8.85 -1.54 10.10
N LEU A 21 -7.75 -1.60 9.36
CA LEU A 21 -7.60 -2.43 8.18
C LEU A 21 -6.30 -3.21 8.28
N GLY A 22 -6.39 -4.52 8.20
CA GLY A 22 -5.22 -5.39 8.07
C GLY A 22 -4.86 -5.54 6.60
N ILE A 23 -3.58 -5.37 6.29
CA ILE A 23 -3.04 -5.50 4.94
C ILE A 23 -1.93 -6.52 4.97
N GLN A 24 -2.07 -7.59 4.21
CA GLN A 24 -1.05 -8.63 4.06
C GLN A 24 -0.58 -8.71 2.62
N SER A 25 0.69 -8.98 2.42
CA SER A 25 1.24 -9.23 1.09
C SER A 25 2.10 -10.50 1.09
N GLN A 26 2.07 -11.21 -0.02
CA GLN A 26 2.89 -12.40 -0.28
C GLN A 26 3.57 -12.24 -1.64
N GLY A 27 4.85 -12.57 -1.72
CA GLY A 27 5.62 -12.50 -2.95
C GLY A 27 6.17 -11.10 -3.28
N PHE A 28 5.62 -10.05 -2.71
CA PHE A 28 6.11 -8.69 -2.93
C PHE A 28 7.23 -8.34 -1.98
N PRO A 29 8.37 -7.84 -2.45
CA PRO A 29 9.49 -7.46 -1.59
C PRO A 29 9.30 -6.12 -0.87
N ASP A 30 8.43 -5.25 -1.39
CA ASP A 30 8.33 -3.88 -0.94
C ASP A 30 6.91 -3.47 -0.59
N VAL A 31 6.78 -2.39 0.16
CA VAL A 31 5.53 -1.70 0.45
C VAL A 31 5.72 -0.22 0.17
N VAL A 32 4.83 0.37 -0.60
CA VAL A 32 4.77 1.81 -0.81
C VAL A 32 3.65 2.38 0.04
N VAL A 33 3.99 3.37 0.87
CA VAL A 33 3.01 4.13 1.64
C VAL A 33 3.09 5.58 1.16
N TRP A 34 1.97 6.11 0.69
CA TRP A 34 2.00 7.39 0.01
C TRP A 34 0.70 8.17 0.17
N ASN A 35 0.85 9.48 0.22
CA ASN A 35 -0.24 10.44 0.17
C ASN A 35 0.22 11.64 -0.66
N PRO A 36 -0.61 12.18 -1.58
CA PRO A 36 -0.20 13.30 -2.45
C PRO A 36 0.04 14.59 -1.69
N TRP A 37 -0.62 14.77 -0.54
CA TRP A 37 -0.61 16.00 0.23
C TRP A 37 -1.29 17.15 -0.53
N VAL A 38 -1.15 18.38 -0.01
CA VAL A 38 -1.96 19.53 -0.44
C VAL A 38 -1.74 19.88 -1.91
N ASP A 39 -0.51 20.15 -2.29
CA ASP A 39 -0.21 20.74 -3.59
C ASP A 39 -0.41 19.76 -4.74
N LEU A 40 0.08 18.55 -4.60
CA LEU A 40 -0.07 17.54 -5.64
C LEU A 40 -1.54 17.14 -5.80
N CYS A 41 -2.27 17.02 -4.70
CA CYS A 41 -3.69 16.68 -4.74
C CYS A 41 -4.52 17.72 -5.50
N ALA A 42 -4.22 19.00 -5.32
CA ALA A 42 -4.89 20.08 -6.03
C ALA A 42 -4.72 19.99 -7.56
N GLY A 43 -3.62 19.40 -8.02
CA GLY A 43 -3.36 19.20 -9.45
C GLY A 43 -3.95 17.92 -10.04
N LEU A 44 -4.51 17.04 -9.24
CA LEU A 44 -5.11 15.80 -9.72
C LEU A 44 -6.55 16.03 -10.18
N LYS A 45 -6.83 15.69 -11.44
CA LYS A 45 -8.13 15.98 -12.07
C LYS A 45 -9.28 15.12 -11.56
N ASP A 46 -8.95 13.92 -11.08
CA ASP A 46 -9.93 12.93 -10.64
C ASP A 46 -10.14 12.93 -9.12
N MET A 47 -9.68 13.97 -8.45
CA MET A 47 -9.68 14.03 -7.00
C MET A 47 -10.08 15.42 -6.51
N PRO A 48 -10.96 15.53 -5.49
CA PRO A 48 -11.24 16.82 -4.87
C PRO A 48 -9.96 17.43 -4.30
N PRO A 49 -9.81 18.77 -4.25
CA PRO A 49 -8.60 19.42 -3.74
C PRO A 49 -8.22 19.04 -2.30
N ASP A 50 -9.20 18.67 -1.49
CA ASP A 50 -9.00 18.22 -0.11
C ASP A 50 -9.04 16.70 0.06
N GLY A 51 -9.10 15.95 -1.03
CA GLY A 51 -9.20 14.49 -1.01
C GLY A 51 -8.03 13.81 -0.31
N TRP A 52 -6.85 14.44 -0.29
CA TRP A 52 -5.68 13.92 0.41
C TRP A 52 -5.91 13.70 1.92
N ARG A 53 -6.88 14.38 2.52
CA ARG A 53 -7.24 14.22 3.94
C ARG A 53 -7.96 12.92 4.23
N HIS A 54 -8.47 12.26 3.20
CA HIS A 54 -9.35 11.09 3.32
C HIS A 54 -8.81 9.87 2.59
N MET A 55 -7.50 9.83 2.31
CA MET A 55 -6.90 8.71 1.60
C MET A 55 -5.48 8.40 2.10
N LEU A 56 -5.10 7.16 1.96
CA LEU A 56 -3.73 6.71 2.13
C LEU A 56 -3.50 5.53 1.20
N CYS A 57 -2.46 5.61 0.38
CA CYS A 57 -2.03 4.49 -0.44
C CYS A 57 -1.09 3.60 0.36
N VAL A 58 -1.43 2.31 0.44
CA VAL A 58 -0.57 1.28 1.00
C VAL A 58 -0.52 0.17 -0.03
N GLU A 59 0.61 0.04 -0.71
CA GLU A 59 0.72 -0.76 -1.91
C GLU A 59 1.77 -1.84 -1.75
N ALA A 60 1.39 -3.09 -2.03
CA ALA A 60 2.36 -4.16 -2.24
C ALA A 60 3.08 -3.90 -3.57
N ALA A 61 4.40 -3.92 -3.56
CA ALA A 61 5.17 -3.46 -4.70
C ALA A 61 6.52 -4.17 -4.85
N ALA A 62 7.10 -4.05 -6.03
CA ALA A 62 8.46 -4.47 -6.33
C ALA A 62 9.19 -3.27 -6.95
N VAL A 63 9.64 -2.33 -6.12
CA VAL A 63 10.22 -1.05 -6.57
C VAL A 63 11.69 -0.88 -6.20
N ARG A 64 12.10 -1.32 -5.02
CA ARG A 64 13.50 -1.30 -4.59
C ARG A 64 14.21 -2.59 -4.96
N LYS A 65 13.51 -3.68 -4.77
CA LYS A 65 14.03 -5.02 -5.01
C LYS A 65 13.27 -5.62 -6.18
N PRO A 66 13.87 -5.69 -7.37
CA PRO A 66 13.16 -6.21 -8.52
C PRO A 66 12.89 -7.71 -8.38
N VAL A 67 11.75 -8.13 -8.91
CA VAL A 67 11.43 -9.54 -9.07
C VAL A 67 11.93 -9.98 -10.45
N ILE A 68 12.78 -10.99 -10.47
CA ILE A 68 13.34 -11.55 -11.72
C ILE A 68 12.56 -12.80 -12.05
N VAL A 69 11.93 -12.83 -13.23
CA VAL A 69 11.19 -13.99 -13.72
C VAL A 69 11.96 -14.58 -14.89
N PRO A 70 12.69 -15.70 -14.66
CA PRO A 70 13.40 -16.38 -15.76
C PRO A 70 12.45 -16.87 -16.83
N ALA A 71 12.98 -17.07 -18.05
CA ALA A 71 12.19 -17.59 -19.16
C ALA A 71 11.55 -18.94 -18.80
N GLY A 72 10.25 -19.07 -19.09
CA GLY A 72 9.49 -20.29 -18.80
C GLY A 72 9.00 -20.43 -17.38
N GLU A 73 9.33 -19.48 -16.49
CA GLU A 73 8.87 -19.47 -15.11
C GLU A 73 7.76 -18.45 -14.91
N GLU A 74 7.07 -18.60 -13.79
CA GLU A 74 5.98 -17.69 -13.39
C GLU A 74 6.27 -17.08 -12.03
N TRP A 75 5.72 -15.88 -11.79
CA TRP A 75 5.75 -15.23 -10.50
C TRP A 75 4.34 -14.89 -10.05
N TYR A 76 4.07 -15.11 -8.76
CA TYR A 76 2.79 -14.82 -8.16
C TYR A 76 2.96 -13.85 -7.01
N GLY A 77 2.08 -12.85 -6.96
CA GLY A 77 1.95 -11.95 -5.85
C GLY A 77 0.51 -11.90 -5.37
N ARG A 78 0.32 -11.68 -4.07
CA ARG A 78 -1.00 -11.55 -3.48
C ARG A 78 -0.98 -10.42 -2.45
N GLN A 79 -2.03 -9.62 -2.46
CA GLN A 79 -2.33 -8.68 -1.39
C GLN A 79 -3.71 -9.02 -0.84
N THR A 80 -3.82 -9.07 0.48
CA THR A 80 -5.07 -9.38 1.17
C THR A 80 -5.42 -8.22 2.10
N LEU A 81 -6.65 -7.75 2.00
CA LEU A 81 -7.19 -6.69 2.86
C LEU A 81 -8.22 -7.32 3.80
N VAL A 82 -8.09 -7.03 5.09
CA VAL A 82 -8.97 -7.56 6.13
C VAL A 82 -9.53 -6.41 6.95
N ALA A 83 -10.84 -6.24 6.92
CA ALA A 83 -11.51 -5.30 7.80
C ALA A 83 -11.50 -5.84 9.24
N VAL A 84 -11.07 -5.03 10.16
CA VAL A 84 -10.89 -5.43 11.55
C VAL A 84 -11.86 -4.66 12.45
#